data_8a0fc51e3858d1e30764503c9275111e
#
_entry.id   8a0fc51e3858d1e30764503c9275111e
#
_cell.length_a   1.000
_cell.length_b   1.000
_cell.length_c   1.000
_cell.angle_alpha   90.00
_cell.angle_beta   90.00
_cell.angle_gamma   90.00
#
_symmetry.space_group_name_H-M   'P 1'
#
loop_
_entity.id
_entity.type
_entity.pdbx_description
1 polymer ?
#
loop_
_entity_poly.entity_id
_entity_poly.type
_entity_poly.pdbx_seq_one_letter_code
_entity_poly.pdbx_strand_id
1 'polypeptide(L)'
;MIQTGSIYRDATMKKPCILCVAITGSLPTKADNPAVPISLQEQVESTQSAFEAGATIAHCHVRNQDQTPSSDPEKFAALLEGLNEHCPGMVIQFSTGGRSGAGTDRGRMLTLAPDMASLSVGSNNFPTRVYENPPDLVNWLASEMKKYKVTPEVEAFDLSHILTAIRMHDRNELY
;
A
#
# COMPACT_ATOMS: atom_id res chain seq x y z
N MET A 1 3.77 54.45 13.23
CA MET A 1 2.92 53.43 13.88
C MET A 1 2.87 52.22 12.97
N ILE A 2 3.65 51.18 13.28
CA ILE A 2 3.68 49.93 12.53
C ILE A 2 2.64 49.03 13.17
N GLN A 3 1.58 48.75 12.43
CA GLN A 3 0.54 47.81 12.87
C GLN A 3 1.08 46.37 12.81
N THR A 4 1.42 45.80 13.95
CA THR A 4 1.75 44.39 14.08
C THR A 4 0.47 43.58 13.98
N GLY A 5 0.12 43.13 12.77
CA GLY A 5 -0.95 42.18 12.54
C GLY A 5 -0.66 40.88 13.28
N SER A 6 -1.47 40.56 14.27
CA SER A 6 -1.40 39.31 15.04
C SER A 6 -1.62 38.12 14.11
N ILE A 7 -0.57 37.31 13.92
CA ILE A 7 -0.66 36.01 13.27
C ILE A 7 -1.13 34.94 14.28
N TYR A 8 -2.25 35.18 14.93
CA TYR A 8 -2.93 34.08 15.63
C TYR A 8 -3.71 33.29 14.58
N ARG A 9 -3.11 32.23 14.03
CA ARG A 9 -3.87 31.19 13.35
C ARG A 9 -4.83 30.60 14.38
N ASP A 10 -6.11 30.64 14.05
CA ASP A 10 -7.16 30.02 14.84
C ASP A 10 -6.80 28.54 15.10
N ALA A 11 -6.48 28.21 16.34
CA ALA A 11 -6.00 26.88 16.77
C ALA A 11 -7.13 25.83 16.85
N THR A 12 -8.34 26.18 16.38
CA THR A 12 -9.54 25.35 16.56
C THR A 12 -9.85 24.42 15.38
N MET A 13 -9.26 24.60 14.21
CA MET A 13 -9.43 23.67 13.09
C MET A 13 -8.24 22.69 13.05
N LYS A 14 -8.36 21.57 13.75
CA LYS A 14 -7.46 20.43 13.55
C LYS A 14 -7.62 19.97 12.11
N LYS A 15 -6.55 20.10 11.31
CA LYS A 15 -6.55 19.54 9.96
C LYS A 15 -6.73 18.03 10.06
N PRO A 16 -7.63 17.41 9.28
CA PRO A 16 -7.76 15.96 9.27
C PRO A 16 -6.42 15.32 8.84
N CYS A 17 -6.10 14.20 9.46
CA CYS A 17 -4.92 13.39 9.15
C CYS A 17 -5.40 12.03 8.64
N ILE A 18 -4.87 11.60 7.49
CA ILE A 18 -5.08 10.24 6.97
C ILE A 18 -4.12 9.32 7.72
N LEU A 19 -4.66 8.26 8.34
CA LEU A 19 -3.88 7.24 9.01
C LEU A 19 -3.87 5.97 8.16
N CYS A 20 -2.73 5.68 7.54
CA CYS A 20 -2.49 4.42 6.84
C CYS A 20 -1.75 3.46 7.78
N VAL A 21 -2.31 2.26 7.97
CA VAL A 21 -1.70 1.23 8.81
C VAL A 21 -1.17 0.09 7.95
N ALA A 22 0.11 -0.28 8.14
CA ALA A 22 0.76 -1.43 7.52
C ALA A 22 0.90 -2.55 8.57
N ILE A 23 -0.05 -3.47 8.58
CA ILE A 23 -0.20 -4.45 9.67
C ILE A 23 0.92 -5.49 9.68
N THR A 24 1.27 -6.07 8.54
CA THR A 24 2.13 -7.24 8.46
C THR A 24 3.50 -6.94 7.84
N GLY A 25 3.51 -6.15 6.75
CA GLY A 25 4.70 -5.93 5.94
C GLY A 25 5.18 -7.22 5.23
N SER A 26 6.36 -7.17 4.62
CA SER A 26 6.91 -8.27 3.82
C SER A 26 8.09 -9.01 4.46
N LEU A 27 8.70 -8.49 5.52
CA LEU A 27 9.91 -9.06 6.13
C LEU A 27 9.67 -9.66 7.51
N PRO A 28 9.05 -8.97 8.49
CA PRO A 28 8.99 -9.45 9.86
C PRO A 28 8.26 -10.79 9.95
N THR A 29 8.75 -11.65 10.81
CA THR A 29 8.17 -12.94 11.14
C THR A 29 7.83 -12.98 12.64
N LYS A 30 7.17 -14.04 13.09
CA LYS A 30 6.90 -14.24 14.52
C LYS A 30 8.18 -14.47 15.33
N ALA A 31 9.30 -14.85 14.68
CA ALA A 31 10.60 -14.94 15.34
C ALA A 31 11.18 -13.55 15.65
N ASP A 32 10.88 -12.54 14.81
CA ASP A 32 11.32 -11.16 15.03
C ASP A 32 10.44 -10.48 16.09
N ASN A 33 9.13 -10.71 16.00
CA ASN A 33 8.14 -10.22 16.96
C ASN A 33 6.92 -11.15 16.97
N PRO A 34 6.60 -11.83 18.09
CA PRO A 34 5.44 -12.74 18.17
C PRO A 34 4.08 -12.09 17.85
N ALA A 35 3.98 -10.76 17.95
CA ALA A 35 2.75 -10.02 17.65
C ALA A 35 2.54 -9.75 16.14
N VAL A 36 3.50 -10.09 15.25
CA VAL A 36 3.31 -9.90 13.81
C VAL A 36 2.15 -10.76 13.32
N PRO A 37 1.08 -10.16 12.74
CA PRO A 37 -0.06 -10.91 12.25
C PRO A 37 0.29 -11.61 10.93
N ILE A 38 0.29 -12.92 10.91
CA ILE A 38 0.66 -13.74 9.75
C ILE A 38 -0.56 -14.44 9.14
N SER A 39 -1.39 -15.08 9.99
CA SER A 39 -2.60 -15.75 9.53
C SER A 39 -3.67 -14.75 9.08
N LEU A 40 -4.61 -15.21 8.27
CA LEU A 40 -5.75 -14.40 7.84
C LEU A 40 -6.49 -13.79 9.04
N GLN A 41 -6.81 -14.62 10.04
CA GLN A 41 -7.52 -14.19 11.24
C GLN A 41 -6.75 -13.09 11.98
N GLU A 42 -5.44 -13.29 12.24
CA GLU A 42 -4.61 -12.29 12.91
C GLU A 42 -4.55 -10.98 12.13
N GLN A 43 -4.48 -11.03 10.80
CA GLN A 43 -4.46 -9.83 9.95
C GLN A 43 -5.78 -9.07 10.03
N VAL A 44 -6.93 -9.77 9.96
CA VAL A 44 -8.25 -9.15 10.09
C VAL A 44 -8.43 -8.54 11.47
N GLU A 45 -8.15 -9.27 12.56
CA GLU A 45 -8.26 -8.77 13.93
C GLU A 45 -7.37 -7.55 14.20
N SER A 46 -6.12 -7.59 13.72
CA SER A 46 -5.17 -6.48 13.87
C SER A 46 -5.61 -5.24 13.07
N THR A 47 -6.14 -5.45 11.85
CA THR A 47 -6.66 -4.36 11.02
C THR A 47 -7.91 -3.76 11.64
N GLN A 48 -8.83 -4.59 12.16
CA GLN A 48 -10.03 -4.12 12.86
C GLN A 48 -9.66 -3.27 14.08
N SER A 49 -8.71 -3.72 14.89
CA SER A 49 -8.24 -2.93 16.04
C SER A 49 -7.68 -1.57 15.63
N ALA A 50 -6.96 -1.51 14.49
CA ALA A 50 -6.45 -0.25 13.97
C ALA A 50 -7.57 0.64 13.39
N PHE A 51 -8.56 0.06 12.73
CA PHE A 51 -9.76 0.73 12.21
C PHE A 51 -10.56 1.37 13.36
N GLU A 52 -10.82 0.63 14.42
CA GLU A 52 -11.50 1.11 15.63
C GLU A 52 -10.72 2.24 16.33
N ALA A 53 -9.38 2.24 16.21
CA ALA A 53 -8.51 3.30 16.68
C ALA A 53 -8.44 4.53 15.74
N GLY A 54 -9.09 4.47 14.56
CA GLY A 54 -9.21 5.58 13.62
C GLY A 54 -8.32 5.50 12.39
N ALA A 55 -7.71 4.35 12.09
CA ALA A 55 -7.04 4.13 10.82
C ALA A 55 -8.06 4.10 9.68
N THR A 56 -7.71 4.69 8.54
CA THR A 56 -8.61 4.86 7.38
C THR A 56 -8.14 4.10 6.15
N ILE A 57 -6.86 3.74 6.09
CA ILE A 57 -6.27 2.93 5.02
C ILE A 57 -5.55 1.74 5.63
N ALA A 58 -5.77 0.54 5.10
CA ALA A 58 -5.01 -0.67 5.42
C ALA A 58 -4.08 -1.04 4.26
N HIS A 59 -2.77 -0.98 4.46
CA HIS A 59 -1.77 -1.49 3.53
C HIS A 59 -1.51 -2.97 3.81
N CYS A 60 -1.93 -3.82 2.88
CA CYS A 60 -2.05 -5.25 3.05
C CYS A 60 -0.95 -6.05 2.36
N HIS A 61 -0.37 -6.99 3.10
CA HIS A 61 0.49 -8.06 2.60
C HIS A 61 -0.10 -9.40 3.05
N VAL A 62 -0.07 -10.40 2.18
CA VAL A 62 -0.43 -11.77 2.58
C VAL A 62 0.80 -12.65 2.70
N ARG A 63 0.69 -13.69 3.50
CA ARG A 63 1.80 -14.59 3.83
C ARG A 63 1.48 -16.04 3.54
N ASN A 64 2.50 -16.83 3.26
CA ASN A 64 2.43 -18.28 3.24
C ASN A 64 2.46 -18.84 4.67
N GLN A 65 2.15 -20.13 4.83
CA GLN A 65 2.20 -20.80 6.14
C GLN A 65 3.58 -20.78 6.77
N ASP A 66 4.64 -20.80 5.96
CA ASP A 66 6.03 -20.64 6.39
C ASP A 66 6.43 -19.18 6.68
N GLN A 67 5.46 -18.28 6.69
CA GLN A 67 5.59 -16.85 6.92
C GLN A 67 6.32 -16.07 5.82
N THR A 68 6.66 -16.70 4.69
CA THR A 68 7.18 -15.97 3.53
C THR A 68 6.11 -15.09 2.87
N PRO A 69 6.49 -13.97 2.22
CA PRO A 69 5.55 -13.14 1.47
C PRO A 69 4.88 -13.92 0.34
N SER A 70 3.65 -13.56 0.01
CA SER A 70 2.87 -14.17 -1.06
C SER A 70 2.20 -13.13 -1.94
N SER A 71 2.03 -13.42 -3.23
CA SER A 71 1.20 -12.66 -4.18
C SER A 71 -0.02 -13.46 -4.63
N ASP A 72 -0.40 -14.49 -3.87
CA ASP A 72 -1.52 -15.37 -4.15
C ASP A 72 -2.86 -14.60 -4.12
N PRO A 73 -3.59 -14.51 -5.25
CA PRO A 73 -4.87 -13.80 -5.30
C PRO A 73 -5.94 -14.40 -4.38
N GLU A 74 -5.93 -15.70 -4.10
CA GLU A 74 -6.92 -16.33 -3.23
C GLU A 74 -6.76 -15.86 -1.77
N LYS A 75 -5.52 -15.67 -1.31
CA LYS A 75 -5.23 -15.12 0.01
C LYS A 75 -5.63 -13.65 0.12
N PHE A 76 -5.38 -12.87 -0.94
CA PHE A 76 -5.84 -11.48 -0.99
C PHE A 76 -7.37 -11.39 -1.04
N ALA A 77 -8.05 -12.30 -1.75
CA ALA A 77 -9.51 -12.35 -1.79
C ALA A 77 -10.09 -12.63 -0.40
N ALA A 78 -9.56 -13.63 0.30
CA ALA A 78 -10.00 -13.95 1.66
C ALA A 78 -9.75 -12.80 2.65
N LEU A 79 -8.59 -12.11 2.52
CA LEU A 79 -8.31 -10.94 3.35
C LEU A 79 -9.27 -9.79 3.04
N LEU A 80 -9.53 -9.51 1.76
CA LEU A 80 -10.46 -8.47 1.32
C LEU A 80 -11.87 -8.71 1.86
N GLU A 81 -12.35 -9.95 1.80
CA GLU A 81 -13.65 -10.35 2.35
C GLU A 81 -13.72 -10.08 3.86
N GLY A 82 -12.73 -10.55 4.63
CA GLY A 82 -12.68 -10.32 6.07
C GLY A 82 -12.59 -8.83 6.45
N LEU A 83 -11.82 -8.04 5.70
CA LEU A 83 -11.72 -6.60 5.96
C LEU A 83 -13.00 -5.85 5.59
N ASN A 84 -13.69 -6.22 4.52
CA ASN A 84 -14.98 -5.63 4.17
C ASN A 84 -16.05 -5.93 5.22
N GLU A 85 -16.01 -7.10 5.84
CA GLU A 85 -16.94 -7.49 6.91
C GLU A 85 -16.65 -6.74 8.22
N HIS A 86 -15.39 -6.66 8.64
CA HIS A 86 -15.01 -6.18 9.97
C HIS A 86 -14.55 -4.71 10.00
N CYS A 87 -14.22 -4.11 8.86
CA CYS A 87 -13.73 -2.74 8.75
C CYS A 87 -14.52 -1.94 7.69
N PRO A 88 -15.85 -1.82 7.80
CA PRO A 88 -16.69 -1.24 6.76
C PRO A 88 -16.33 0.23 6.47
N GLY A 89 -15.98 0.52 5.20
CA GLY A 89 -15.57 1.87 4.77
C GLY A 89 -14.09 2.18 4.94
N MET A 90 -13.27 1.24 5.41
CA MET A 90 -11.82 1.36 5.36
C MET A 90 -11.33 1.22 3.91
N VAL A 91 -10.39 2.06 3.51
CA VAL A 91 -9.73 1.95 2.20
C VAL A 91 -8.75 0.78 2.23
N ILE A 92 -8.92 -0.18 1.34
CA ILE A 92 -8.07 -1.36 1.28
C ILE A 92 -7.03 -1.18 0.18
N GLN A 93 -5.75 -1.21 0.57
CA GLN A 93 -4.62 -1.09 -0.33
C GLN A 93 -3.82 -2.39 -0.36
N PHE A 94 -3.61 -2.95 -1.56
CA PHE A 94 -2.77 -4.13 -1.74
C PHE A 94 -1.34 -3.76 -2.11
N SER A 95 -0.38 -4.46 -1.49
CA SER A 95 1.03 -4.32 -1.85
C SER A 95 1.35 -5.10 -3.13
N THR A 96 1.94 -4.42 -4.12
CA THR A 96 2.54 -5.06 -5.30
C THR A 96 4.03 -5.30 -5.14
N GLY A 97 4.53 -5.40 -3.91
CA GLY A 97 5.95 -5.45 -3.59
C GLY A 97 6.67 -6.69 -4.15
N GLY A 98 7.88 -6.50 -4.67
CA GLY A 98 8.71 -7.55 -5.31
C GLY A 98 9.28 -8.61 -4.36
N ARG A 99 8.91 -8.63 -3.08
CA ARG A 99 9.22 -9.73 -2.16
C ARG A 99 8.18 -10.84 -2.21
N SER A 100 6.98 -10.53 -2.67
CA SER A 100 5.83 -11.45 -2.73
C SER A 100 5.78 -12.24 -4.03
N GLY A 101 6.50 -11.81 -5.06
CA GLY A 101 6.52 -12.44 -6.38
C GLY A 101 7.47 -11.73 -7.35
N ALA A 102 7.65 -12.29 -8.53
CA ALA A 102 8.48 -11.74 -9.60
C ALA A 102 7.63 -11.29 -10.79
N GLY A 103 8.09 -10.23 -11.49
CA GLY A 103 7.43 -9.77 -12.70
C GLY A 103 5.93 -9.51 -12.50
N THR A 104 5.11 -9.97 -13.43
CA THR A 104 3.66 -9.76 -13.45
C THR A 104 2.89 -10.50 -12.35
N ASP A 105 3.48 -11.49 -11.68
CA ASP A 105 2.84 -12.15 -10.53
C ASP A 105 2.52 -11.16 -9.41
N ARG A 106 3.27 -10.07 -9.33
CA ARG A 106 3.07 -8.99 -8.35
C ARG A 106 1.75 -8.24 -8.49
N GLY A 107 1.10 -8.31 -9.64
CA GLY A 107 -0.16 -7.62 -9.94
C GLY A 107 -1.37 -8.54 -10.11
N ARG A 108 -1.24 -9.87 -9.93
CA ARG A 108 -2.35 -10.82 -10.15
C ARG A 108 -3.59 -10.53 -9.31
N MET A 109 -3.39 -10.04 -8.08
CA MET A 109 -4.48 -9.69 -7.17
C MET A 109 -5.21 -8.39 -7.56
N LEU A 110 -4.72 -7.60 -8.52
CA LEU A 110 -5.41 -6.40 -9.01
C LEU A 110 -6.77 -6.71 -9.66
N THR A 111 -6.96 -7.94 -10.12
CA THR A 111 -8.26 -8.45 -10.61
C THR A 111 -9.36 -8.41 -9.56
N LEU A 112 -9.01 -8.35 -8.27
CA LEU A 112 -9.95 -8.23 -7.15
C LEU A 112 -10.45 -6.80 -6.96
N ALA A 113 -9.90 -5.84 -7.72
CA ALA A 113 -10.25 -4.42 -7.68
C ALA A 113 -10.26 -3.82 -6.25
N PRO A 114 -9.14 -3.92 -5.47
CA PRO A 114 -9.04 -3.17 -4.22
C PRO A 114 -9.14 -1.67 -4.48
N ASP A 115 -9.41 -0.86 -3.45
CA ASP A 115 -9.49 0.59 -3.60
C ASP A 115 -8.17 1.19 -4.09
N MET A 116 -7.05 0.68 -3.57
CA MET A 116 -5.70 1.15 -3.87
C MET A 116 -4.71 -0.01 -4.03
N ALA A 117 -3.59 0.26 -4.68
CA ALA A 117 -2.43 -0.63 -4.63
C ALA A 117 -1.13 0.18 -4.72
N SER A 118 -0.05 -0.34 -4.12
CA SER A 118 1.26 0.31 -4.22
C SER A 118 1.84 0.20 -5.63
N LEU A 119 2.51 1.25 -6.10
CA LEU A 119 3.17 1.31 -7.41
C LEU A 119 4.55 1.95 -7.26
N SER A 120 5.58 1.11 -7.17
CA SER A 120 6.97 1.59 -7.21
C SER A 120 7.34 1.92 -8.65
N VAL A 121 7.68 3.19 -8.92
CA VAL A 121 7.87 3.73 -10.27
C VAL A 121 9.32 3.72 -10.75
N GLY A 122 10.16 2.93 -10.11
CA GLY A 122 11.55 2.72 -10.51
C GLY A 122 12.28 1.74 -9.58
N SER A 123 13.39 1.20 -10.08
CA SER A 123 14.24 0.30 -9.30
C SER A 123 15.04 1.06 -8.25
N ASN A 124 15.33 0.41 -7.12
CA ASN A 124 16.09 1.00 -6.02
C ASN A 124 17.06 -0.02 -5.40
N ASN A 125 18.18 0.46 -4.91
CA ASN A 125 19.15 -0.33 -4.17
C ASN A 125 18.81 -0.28 -2.67
N PHE A 126 18.22 -1.36 -2.15
CA PHE A 126 18.16 -1.57 -0.72
C PHE A 126 19.48 -2.13 -0.19
N PRO A 127 19.77 -2.03 1.11
CA PRO A 127 21.08 -2.44 1.65
C PRO A 127 21.49 -3.87 1.31
N THR A 128 20.54 -4.80 1.11
CA THR A 128 20.80 -6.23 0.92
C THR A 128 20.38 -6.75 -0.46
N ARG A 129 19.70 -5.94 -1.28
CA ARG A 129 19.21 -6.36 -2.60
C ARG A 129 18.80 -5.19 -3.48
N VAL A 130 18.81 -5.40 -4.78
CA VAL A 130 18.10 -4.51 -5.70
C VAL A 130 16.59 -4.77 -5.60
N TYR A 131 15.82 -3.71 -5.46
CA TYR A 131 14.36 -3.75 -5.60
C TYR A 131 14.03 -3.41 -7.05
N GLU A 132 13.81 -4.45 -7.84
CA GLU A 132 13.64 -4.32 -9.29
C GLU A 132 12.22 -3.86 -9.65
N ASN A 133 12.13 -2.73 -10.34
CA ASN A 133 10.94 -2.19 -10.93
C ASN A 133 11.32 -1.65 -12.33
N PRO A 134 11.58 -2.54 -13.31
CA PRO A 134 11.92 -2.12 -14.66
C PRO A 134 10.72 -1.43 -15.33
N PRO A 135 10.94 -0.53 -16.30
CA PRO A 135 9.89 0.29 -16.89
C PRO A 135 8.73 -0.47 -17.48
N ASP A 136 8.97 -1.63 -18.10
CA ASP A 136 7.94 -2.50 -18.65
C ASP A 136 7.00 -3.05 -17.57
N LEU A 137 7.55 -3.47 -16.43
CA LEU A 137 6.75 -3.92 -15.29
C LEU A 137 5.94 -2.77 -14.67
N VAL A 138 6.57 -1.60 -14.48
CA VAL A 138 5.86 -0.41 -13.97
C VAL A 138 4.70 -0.04 -14.85
N ASN A 139 4.91 0.02 -16.17
CA ASN A 139 3.87 0.33 -17.14
C ASN A 139 2.75 -0.73 -17.14
N TRP A 140 3.10 -2.00 -17.04
CA TRP A 140 2.13 -3.09 -16.96
C TRP A 140 1.28 -2.98 -15.68
N LEU A 141 1.90 -2.82 -14.51
CA LEU A 141 1.18 -2.65 -13.24
C LEU A 141 0.24 -1.43 -13.29
N ALA A 142 0.70 -0.29 -13.79
CA ALA A 142 -0.12 0.91 -13.94
C ALA A 142 -1.31 0.67 -14.88
N SER A 143 -1.11 -0.05 -16.00
CA SER A 143 -2.17 -0.39 -16.94
C SER A 143 -3.22 -1.32 -16.33
N GLU A 144 -2.80 -2.33 -15.55
CA GLU A 144 -3.73 -3.21 -14.83
C GLU A 144 -4.49 -2.45 -13.73
N MET A 145 -3.82 -1.57 -12.97
CA MET A 145 -4.51 -0.70 -12.00
C MET A 145 -5.58 0.15 -12.69
N LYS A 146 -5.24 0.78 -13.81
CA LYS A 146 -6.20 1.57 -14.60
C LYS A 146 -7.36 0.74 -15.11
N LYS A 147 -7.11 -0.46 -15.63
CA LYS A 147 -8.11 -1.40 -16.12
C LYS A 147 -9.12 -1.81 -15.05
N TYR A 148 -8.65 -2.07 -13.84
CA TYR A 148 -9.49 -2.49 -12.71
C TYR A 148 -9.94 -1.33 -11.82
N LYS A 149 -9.61 -0.06 -12.17
CA LYS A 149 -9.96 1.16 -11.41
C LYS A 149 -9.38 1.17 -10.00
N VAL A 150 -8.18 0.65 -9.86
CA VAL A 150 -7.41 0.63 -8.61
C VAL A 150 -6.56 1.90 -8.54
N THR A 151 -6.69 2.69 -7.49
CA THR A 151 -5.91 3.93 -7.31
C THR A 151 -4.47 3.59 -6.92
N PRO A 152 -3.45 4.04 -7.68
CA PRO A 152 -2.06 3.79 -7.33
C PRO A 152 -1.60 4.66 -6.16
N GLU A 153 -0.94 4.07 -5.16
CA GLU A 153 -0.04 4.80 -4.26
C GLU A 153 1.36 4.75 -4.86
N VAL A 154 1.85 5.91 -5.30
CA VAL A 154 3.18 6.00 -5.92
C VAL A 154 4.26 5.94 -4.86
N GLU A 155 5.10 4.91 -4.92
CA GLU A 155 6.30 4.76 -4.07
C GLU A 155 7.52 5.34 -4.81
N ALA A 156 8.03 6.47 -4.31
CA ALA A 156 9.18 7.17 -4.87
C ALA A 156 10.33 7.21 -3.87
N PHE A 157 11.41 6.49 -4.16
CA PHE A 157 12.60 6.37 -3.28
C PHE A 157 13.71 7.33 -3.65
N ASP A 158 13.66 7.97 -4.82
CA ASP A 158 14.57 9.02 -5.24
C ASP A 158 13.90 10.04 -6.17
N LEU A 159 14.66 11.07 -6.55
CA LEU A 159 14.18 12.17 -7.39
C LEU A 159 13.75 11.69 -8.79
N SER A 160 14.43 10.69 -9.35
CA SER A 160 14.08 10.13 -10.68
C SER A 160 12.71 9.47 -10.66
N HIS A 161 12.33 8.84 -9.56
CA HIS A 161 11.01 8.24 -9.37
C HIS A 161 9.90 9.29 -9.35
N ILE A 162 10.13 10.42 -8.67
CA ILE A 162 9.18 11.56 -8.66
C ILE A 162 8.94 12.05 -10.08
N LEU A 163 10.03 12.28 -10.86
CA LEU A 163 9.93 12.71 -12.25
C LEU A 163 9.25 11.67 -13.15
N THR A 164 9.42 10.38 -12.85
CA THR A 164 8.72 9.31 -13.58
C THR A 164 7.23 9.35 -13.29
N ALA A 165 6.83 9.47 -12.02
CA ALA A 165 5.42 9.58 -11.64
C ALA A 165 4.73 10.78 -12.28
N ILE A 166 5.39 11.96 -12.30
CA ILE A 166 4.87 13.15 -12.97
C ILE A 166 4.64 12.89 -14.45
N ARG A 167 5.62 12.31 -15.17
CA ARG A 167 5.47 11.98 -16.59
C ARG A 167 4.35 10.98 -16.86
N MET A 168 4.17 9.96 -16.00
CA MET A 168 3.08 9.00 -16.10
C MET A 168 1.71 9.67 -15.88
N HIS A 169 1.64 10.58 -14.91
CA HIS A 169 0.43 11.38 -14.68
C HIS A 169 0.09 12.26 -15.88
N ASP A 170 1.05 13.02 -16.41
CA ASP A 170 0.86 13.92 -17.56
C ASP A 170 0.42 13.19 -18.83
N ARG A 171 0.82 11.92 -18.98
CA ARG A 171 0.41 11.03 -20.06
C ARG A 171 -0.90 10.29 -19.81
N ASN A 172 -1.54 10.55 -18.66
CA ASN A 172 -2.76 9.85 -18.25
C ASN A 172 -2.57 8.31 -18.19
N GLU A 173 -1.40 7.85 -17.75
CA GLU A 173 -1.05 6.44 -17.56
C GLU A 173 -1.46 5.92 -16.17
N LEU A 174 -1.65 6.81 -15.18
CA LEU A 174 -2.16 6.51 -13.85
C LEU A 174 -3.69 6.64 -13.81
N TYR A 175 -4.34 5.85 -12.93
CA TYR A 175 -5.78 5.93 -12.66
C TYR A 175 -6.08 6.99 -11.60
#